data_c003190cc538a36792ac86fa4e7ad5d0
#
_entry.id   c003190cc538a36792ac86fa4e7ad5d0
#
_cell.length_a   1.000
_cell.length_b   1.000
_cell.length_c   1.000
_cell.angle_alpha   90.00
_cell.angle_beta   90.00
_cell.angle_gamma   90.00
#
_symmetry.space_group_name_H-M   'P 1'
#
loop_
_entity.id
_entity.type
_entity.pdbx_description
1 polymer ?
#
loop_
_entity_poly.entity_id
_entity_poly.type
_entity_poly.pdbx_seq_one_letter_code
_entity_poly.pdbx_strand_id
1 'polypeptide(L)'
;MKVVYGHTDSIYVDIEDNSIETAEKTLKILNEHVREAFPNVMGLKEHPVTLEFEKYFRTLGVGATKNRNAGLITWKDGEFLDEEQFVMTGFTAKRVSLTKLAKDVQLSVLNMWVEGKTEEEIVSYLNDKYNSVMQGKIPLSDVLQRSRYRESRFKVVCKDCNPNVRFDKKQWNMQTTSVFDLMDYGGCIDDAGNVMHHDNFVTVEGKRPTFASGVEGVLFSHAQGYEKIEDTYLYLRVKDCRDTYLHPLNRQFTTPNYVSRLTAEEFGDFTPDWSHYAESVVKKAEPIFRAMGWDIKQIRKDTRQKTLEEWF
;
A
#
# COMPACT_ATOMS: atom_id res chain seq x y z
N MET A 1 34.27 10.68 -4.35
CA MET A 1 33.18 10.71 -3.34
C MET A 1 32.01 11.53 -3.86
N LYS A 2 30.78 11.01 -3.82
CA LYS A 2 29.56 11.68 -4.26
C LYS A 2 28.41 11.38 -3.29
N VAL A 3 27.72 12.39 -2.77
CA VAL A 3 26.49 12.19 -2.01
C VAL A 3 25.37 11.86 -3.01
N VAL A 4 24.78 10.65 -2.87
CA VAL A 4 23.76 10.14 -3.78
C VAL A 4 22.34 10.31 -3.23
N TYR A 5 22.22 10.35 -1.90
CA TYR A 5 20.93 10.53 -1.25
C TYR A 5 21.11 11.08 0.18
N GLY A 6 20.15 11.84 0.66
CA GLY A 6 20.09 12.34 2.04
C GLY A 6 18.67 12.29 2.58
N HIS A 7 18.54 11.96 3.85
CA HIS A 7 17.26 11.89 4.54
C HIS A 7 17.44 12.33 6.00
N THR A 8 16.67 13.29 6.43
CA THR A 8 16.57 13.86 7.78
C THR A 8 17.92 13.98 8.53
N ASP A 9 18.50 12.89 8.97
CA ASP A 9 19.68 12.75 9.82
C ASP A 9 20.74 11.80 9.21
N SER A 10 20.56 11.33 7.99
CA SER A 10 21.46 10.39 7.33
C SER A 10 21.81 10.82 5.89
N ILE A 11 23.00 10.49 5.44
CA ILE A 11 23.48 10.66 4.08
C ILE A 11 24.01 9.34 3.53
N TYR A 12 23.81 9.12 2.24
CA TYR A 12 24.34 7.98 1.49
C TYR A 12 25.40 8.51 0.53
N VAL A 13 26.56 7.96 0.60
CA VAL A 13 27.74 8.42 -0.14
C VAL A 13 28.23 7.30 -1.05
N ASP A 14 28.40 7.62 -2.33
CA ASP A 14 29.08 6.75 -3.27
C ASP A 14 30.60 6.96 -3.16
N ILE A 15 31.32 5.89 -2.94
CA ILE A 15 32.77 5.84 -2.82
C ILE A 15 33.37 5.11 -4.02
N GLU A 16 34.57 5.51 -4.44
CA GLU A 16 35.19 5.05 -5.69
C GLU A 16 35.62 3.58 -5.65
N ASP A 17 36.00 3.09 -4.48
CA ASP A 17 36.30 1.69 -4.25
C ASP A 17 35.33 1.07 -3.25
N ASN A 18 35.12 -0.22 -3.35
CA ASN A 18 34.18 -0.96 -2.51
C ASN A 18 34.87 -1.44 -1.21
N SER A 19 35.64 -0.56 -0.54
CA SER A 19 36.34 -0.91 0.70
C SER A 19 35.78 -0.19 1.91
N ILE A 20 35.69 -0.91 3.04
CA ILE A 20 35.32 -0.35 4.35
C ILE A 20 36.36 0.69 4.79
N GLU A 21 37.63 0.45 4.50
CA GLU A 21 38.72 1.39 4.84
C GLU A 21 38.50 2.76 4.16
N THR A 22 38.09 2.79 2.89
CA THR A 22 37.77 4.03 2.20
C THR A 22 36.50 4.67 2.76
N ALA A 23 35.50 3.90 3.16
CA ALA A 23 34.32 4.42 3.84
C ALA A 23 34.67 5.10 5.17
N GLU A 24 35.54 4.51 5.99
CA GLU A 24 36.00 5.09 7.25
C GLU A 24 36.84 6.37 7.04
N LYS A 25 37.72 6.40 6.02
CA LYS A 25 38.45 7.62 5.63
C LYS A 25 37.48 8.71 5.19
N THR A 26 36.47 8.36 4.40
CA THR A 26 35.42 9.27 3.95
C THR A 26 34.63 9.83 5.14
N LEU A 27 34.28 9.02 6.13
CA LEU A 27 33.61 9.46 7.35
C LEU A 27 34.42 10.54 8.09
N LYS A 28 35.75 10.36 8.21
CA LYS A 28 36.63 11.34 8.88
C LYS A 28 36.56 12.69 8.17
N ILE A 29 36.69 12.70 6.83
CA ILE A 29 36.60 13.91 6.01
C ILE A 29 35.24 14.59 6.15
N LEU A 30 34.15 13.80 6.13
CA LEU A 30 32.80 14.34 6.31
C LEU A 30 32.59 14.95 7.69
N ASN A 31 33.10 14.32 8.75
CA ASN A 31 33.03 14.89 10.10
C ASN A 31 33.84 16.18 10.27
N GLU A 32 34.95 16.33 9.57
CA GLU A 32 35.68 17.60 9.52
C GLU A 32 34.82 18.70 8.90
N HIS A 33 34.23 18.46 7.74
CA HIS A 33 33.32 19.41 7.08
C HIS A 33 32.07 19.72 7.92
N VAL A 34 31.52 18.72 8.65
CA VAL A 34 30.39 18.94 9.56
C VAL A 34 30.78 19.87 10.70
N ARG A 35 31.98 19.72 11.27
CA ARG A 35 32.49 20.60 12.33
C ARG A 35 32.68 22.04 11.86
N GLU A 36 33.13 22.23 10.63
CA GLU A 36 33.24 23.55 10.01
C GLU A 36 31.88 24.20 9.75
N ALA A 37 30.90 23.40 9.23
CA ALA A 37 29.58 23.89 8.89
C ALA A 37 28.71 24.15 10.13
N PHE A 38 28.90 23.38 11.20
CA PHE A 38 28.15 23.47 12.46
C PHE A 38 29.12 23.68 13.64
N PRO A 39 29.66 24.87 13.86
CA PRO A 39 30.64 25.13 14.92
C PRO A 39 30.03 24.85 16.32
N ASN A 40 30.85 24.31 17.22
CA ASN A 40 30.46 24.04 18.60
C ASN A 40 30.36 25.36 19.42
N VAL A 41 29.33 26.12 19.17
CA VAL A 41 29.09 27.45 19.82
C VAL A 41 28.81 27.35 21.31
N MET A 42 28.43 26.17 21.80
CA MET A 42 28.15 25.92 23.21
C MET A 42 29.38 25.49 24.02
N GLY A 43 30.51 25.28 23.36
CA GLY A 43 31.74 24.85 24.02
C GLY A 43 31.67 23.47 24.69
N LEU A 44 30.85 22.57 24.15
CA LEU A 44 30.74 21.20 24.64
C LEU A 44 32.06 20.43 24.47
N LYS A 45 32.34 19.49 25.36
CA LYS A 45 33.57 18.64 25.28
C LYS A 45 33.61 17.82 23.98
N GLU A 46 32.44 17.34 23.58
CA GLU A 46 32.26 16.62 22.32
C GLU A 46 31.46 17.48 21.35
N HIS A 47 31.75 17.33 20.07
CA HIS A 47 31.01 18.07 19.05
C HIS A 47 29.55 17.61 19.01
N PRO A 48 28.55 18.53 19.05
CA PRO A 48 27.13 18.16 19.16
C PRO A 48 26.59 17.46 17.90
N VAL A 49 27.27 17.57 16.78
CA VAL A 49 26.91 16.90 15.52
C VAL A 49 28.08 16.03 15.09
N THR A 50 27.86 14.73 15.05
CA THR A 50 28.84 13.75 14.61
C THR A 50 28.13 12.73 13.72
N LEU A 51 28.73 12.43 12.57
CA LEU A 51 28.26 11.36 11.69
C LEU A 51 28.91 10.05 12.12
N GLU A 52 28.14 8.98 12.07
CA GLU A 52 28.60 7.61 12.35
C GLU A 52 28.47 6.77 11.08
N PHE A 53 29.37 5.78 10.93
CA PHE A 53 29.29 4.80 9.86
C PHE A 53 28.41 3.64 10.29
N GLU A 54 27.15 3.66 9.86
CA GLU A 54 26.14 2.71 10.30
C GLU A 54 26.05 1.48 9.39
N LYS A 55 26.12 1.67 8.07
CA LYS A 55 25.88 0.59 7.09
C LYS A 55 26.68 0.78 5.83
N TYR A 56 27.12 -0.35 5.26
CA TYR A 56 27.68 -0.40 3.93
C TYR A 56 26.79 -1.22 3.00
N PHE A 57 26.45 -0.61 1.88
CA PHE A 57 25.64 -1.24 0.84
C PHE A 57 26.53 -1.68 -0.32
N ARG A 58 26.51 -2.97 -0.67
CA ARG A 58 27.11 -3.44 -1.91
C ARG A 58 26.40 -2.84 -3.13
N THR A 59 25.09 -2.74 -3.05
CA THR A 59 24.26 -2.12 -4.07
C THR A 59 23.15 -1.32 -3.39
N LEU A 60 22.93 -0.08 -3.86
CA LEU A 60 21.86 0.79 -3.39
C LEU A 60 21.09 1.37 -4.59
N GLY A 61 19.83 1.05 -4.71
CA GLY A 61 18.89 1.68 -5.63
C GLY A 61 18.10 2.79 -4.94
N VAL A 62 18.10 3.97 -5.55
CA VAL A 62 17.33 5.13 -5.07
C VAL A 62 16.18 5.38 -6.04
N GLY A 63 14.94 5.34 -5.54
CA GLY A 63 13.75 5.55 -6.35
C GLY A 63 13.55 7.01 -6.75
N ALA A 64 12.85 7.25 -7.85
CA ALA A 64 12.54 8.58 -8.38
C ALA A 64 11.69 9.47 -7.43
N THR A 65 11.10 8.91 -6.39
CA THR A 65 10.35 9.65 -5.38
C THR A 65 11.06 9.65 -4.04
N LYS A 66 10.91 10.73 -3.28
CA LYS A 66 11.52 10.88 -1.94
C LYS A 66 11.27 9.65 -1.06
N ASN A 67 12.26 9.33 -0.26
CA ASN A 67 12.23 8.27 0.77
C ASN A 67 11.97 6.86 0.22
N ARG A 68 12.35 6.57 -1.01
CA ARG A 68 12.30 5.23 -1.59
C ARG A 68 13.70 4.78 -1.96
N ASN A 69 14.20 3.80 -1.21
CA ASN A 69 15.45 3.15 -1.51
C ASN A 69 15.35 1.65 -1.20
N ALA A 70 16.17 0.86 -1.87
CA ALA A 70 16.36 -0.55 -1.60
C ALA A 70 17.82 -0.91 -1.87
N GLY A 71 18.37 -1.84 -1.09
CA GLY A 71 19.77 -2.21 -1.25
C GLY A 71 20.13 -3.48 -0.51
N LEU A 72 21.34 -3.93 -0.76
CA LEU A 72 21.97 -5.09 -0.11
C LEU A 72 23.07 -4.60 0.82
N ILE A 73 22.87 -4.81 2.12
CA ILE A 73 23.84 -4.49 3.16
C ILE A 73 24.77 -5.66 3.33
N THR A 74 26.08 -5.41 3.35
CA THR A 74 27.13 -6.41 3.61
C THR A 74 27.88 -6.14 4.90
N TRP A 75 27.81 -4.91 5.44
CA TRP A 75 28.43 -4.52 6.71
C TRP A 75 27.48 -3.62 7.49
N LYS A 76 27.42 -3.80 8.80
CA LYS A 76 26.55 -3.04 9.68
C LYS A 76 27.12 -2.98 11.10
N ASP A 77 27.05 -1.80 11.73
CA ASP A 77 27.39 -1.57 13.14
C ASP A 77 28.77 -2.13 13.56
N GLY A 78 29.78 -2.08 12.68
CA GLY A 78 31.15 -2.51 12.98
C GLY A 78 31.54 -3.89 12.45
N GLU A 79 30.60 -4.67 11.91
CA GLU A 79 30.83 -6.07 11.53
C GLU A 79 30.35 -6.38 10.11
N PHE A 80 31.04 -7.29 9.43
CA PHE A 80 30.55 -7.89 8.19
C PHE A 80 29.43 -8.87 8.53
N LEU A 81 28.37 -8.82 7.72
CA LEU A 81 27.28 -9.78 7.83
C LEU A 81 27.68 -11.11 7.21
N ASP A 82 27.29 -12.22 7.82
CA ASP A 82 27.49 -13.57 7.29
C ASP A 82 26.75 -13.76 5.96
N GLU A 83 25.57 -13.16 5.85
CA GLU A 83 24.75 -13.13 4.62
C GLU A 83 24.32 -11.69 4.31
N GLU A 84 24.27 -11.35 3.01
CA GLU A 84 23.79 -10.05 2.56
C GLU A 84 22.35 -9.81 3.00
N GLN A 85 22.09 -8.69 3.63
CA GLN A 85 20.76 -8.32 4.09
C GLN A 85 20.06 -7.39 3.09
N PHE A 86 18.97 -7.86 2.51
CA PHE A 86 18.10 -6.99 1.73
C PHE A 86 17.30 -6.03 2.63
N VAL A 87 17.38 -4.75 2.33
CA VAL A 87 16.61 -3.71 3.03
C VAL A 87 15.89 -2.82 2.04
N MET A 88 14.72 -2.31 2.47
CA MET A 88 13.96 -1.34 1.70
C MET A 88 13.28 -0.33 2.60
N THR A 89 13.14 0.91 2.11
CA THR A 89 12.45 2.01 2.76
C THR A 89 11.46 2.68 1.79
N GLY A 90 10.32 3.11 2.31
CA GLY A 90 9.34 3.89 1.55
C GLY A 90 8.48 3.11 0.53
N PHE A 91 8.72 1.82 0.36
CA PHE A 91 7.90 0.96 -0.48
C PHE A 91 6.70 0.37 0.27
N THR A 92 5.65 0.04 -0.47
CA THR A 92 4.37 -0.34 0.13
C THR A 92 4.30 -1.79 0.59
N ALA A 93 5.27 -2.65 0.24
CA ALA A 93 5.28 -4.07 0.59
C ALA A 93 5.17 -4.36 2.10
N LYS A 94 5.59 -3.42 2.96
CA LYS A 94 5.43 -3.51 4.42
C LYS A 94 3.99 -3.27 4.92
N ARG A 95 3.06 -2.81 4.07
CA ARG A 95 1.69 -2.48 4.50
C ARG A 95 0.85 -3.75 4.68
N VAL A 96 0.17 -3.85 5.82
CA VAL A 96 -0.73 -4.98 6.14
C VAL A 96 -1.89 -5.08 5.17
N SER A 97 -2.39 -3.95 4.67
CA SER A 97 -3.55 -3.88 3.77
C SER A 97 -3.29 -4.30 2.33
N LEU A 98 -2.05 -4.67 1.97
CA LEU A 98 -1.75 -5.19 0.64
C LEU A 98 -2.00 -6.69 0.57
N THR A 99 -2.41 -7.15 -0.62
CA THR A 99 -2.44 -8.58 -0.94
C THR A 99 -1.04 -9.19 -0.85
N LYS A 100 -0.95 -10.48 -0.56
CA LYS A 100 0.33 -11.20 -0.58
C LYS A 100 0.96 -11.13 -1.97
N LEU A 101 0.18 -11.34 -3.04
CA LEU A 101 0.62 -11.14 -4.42
C LEU A 101 1.35 -9.80 -4.63
N ALA A 102 0.74 -8.70 -4.20
CA ALA A 102 1.32 -7.37 -4.40
C ALA A 102 2.60 -7.14 -3.59
N LYS A 103 2.73 -7.78 -2.42
CA LYS A 103 3.95 -7.76 -1.61
C LYS A 103 5.06 -8.56 -2.28
N ASP A 104 4.76 -9.80 -2.65
CA ASP A 104 5.72 -10.72 -3.24
C ASP A 104 6.28 -10.17 -4.55
N VAL A 105 5.42 -9.64 -5.43
CA VAL A 105 5.85 -8.99 -6.67
C VAL A 105 6.77 -7.80 -6.38
N GLN A 106 6.38 -6.91 -5.45
CA GLN A 106 7.21 -5.75 -5.15
C GLN A 106 8.57 -6.14 -4.57
N LEU A 107 8.62 -7.13 -3.68
CA LEU A 107 9.86 -7.64 -3.10
C LEU A 107 10.74 -8.30 -4.16
N SER A 108 10.17 -9.17 -5.01
CA SER A 108 10.91 -9.85 -6.07
C SER A 108 11.52 -8.86 -7.05
N VAL A 109 10.75 -7.88 -7.52
CA VAL A 109 11.26 -6.88 -8.46
C VAL A 109 12.34 -5.99 -7.83
N LEU A 110 12.18 -5.62 -6.55
CA LEU A 110 13.20 -4.85 -5.83
C LEU A 110 14.50 -5.66 -5.66
N ASN A 111 14.38 -6.94 -5.31
CA ASN A 111 15.54 -7.84 -5.21
C ASN A 111 16.27 -7.98 -6.55
N MET A 112 15.53 -8.32 -7.61
CA MET A 112 16.10 -8.42 -8.96
C MET A 112 16.81 -7.14 -9.37
N TRP A 113 16.22 -5.98 -9.06
CA TRP A 113 16.80 -4.68 -9.37
C TRP A 113 18.12 -4.43 -8.65
N VAL A 114 18.19 -4.68 -7.34
CA VAL A 114 19.42 -4.46 -6.56
C VAL A 114 20.49 -5.52 -6.81
N GLU A 115 20.10 -6.70 -7.31
CA GLU A 115 21.00 -7.74 -7.80
C GLU A 115 21.57 -7.43 -9.19
N GLY A 116 21.10 -6.37 -9.86
CA GLY A 116 21.56 -5.95 -11.16
C GLY A 116 20.96 -6.74 -12.35
N LYS A 117 19.78 -7.34 -12.17
CA LYS A 117 19.05 -8.00 -13.24
C LYS A 117 18.68 -7.01 -14.34
N THR A 118 18.69 -7.50 -15.58
CA THR A 118 18.38 -6.67 -16.74
C THR A 118 16.88 -6.32 -16.84
N GLU A 119 16.55 -5.32 -17.65
CA GLU A 119 15.17 -4.97 -17.94
C GLU A 119 14.39 -6.17 -18.46
N GLU A 120 14.97 -6.93 -19.40
CA GLU A 120 14.34 -8.09 -20.03
C GLU A 120 14.03 -9.20 -19.02
N GLU A 121 14.94 -9.48 -18.08
CA GLU A 121 14.73 -10.48 -17.04
C GLU A 121 13.56 -10.08 -16.12
N ILE A 122 13.49 -8.80 -15.72
CA ILE A 122 12.43 -8.27 -14.86
C ILE A 122 11.10 -8.23 -15.61
N VAL A 123 11.09 -7.82 -16.88
CA VAL A 123 9.89 -7.82 -17.73
C VAL A 123 9.38 -9.25 -17.94
N SER A 124 10.26 -10.21 -18.20
CA SER A 124 9.88 -11.63 -18.34
C SER A 124 9.20 -12.16 -17.09
N TYR A 125 9.82 -11.96 -15.91
CA TYR A 125 9.23 -12.35 -14.62
C TYR A 125 7.83 -11.73 -14.41
N LEU A 126 7.69 -10.43 -14.71
CA LEU A 126 6.43 -9.70 -14.51
C LEU A 126 5.35 -10.15 -15.49
N ASN A 127 5.70 -10.46 -16.76
CA ASN A 127 4.77 -10.99 -17.74
C ASN A 127 4.27 -12.39 -17.35
N ASP A 128 5.15 -13.28 -16.90
CA ASP A 128 4.76 -14.60 -16.41
C ASP A 128 3.82 -14.50 -15.19
N LYS A 129 4.13 -13.60 -14.27
CA LYS A 129 3.30 -13.37 -13.09
C LYS A 129 1.95 -12.77 -13.46
N TYR A 130 1.92 -11.75 -14.33
CA TYR A 130 0.71 -11.13 -14.86
C TYR A 130 -0.20 -12.17 -15.52
N ASN A 131 0.34 -12.96 -16.41
CA ASN A 131 -0.41 -13.99 -17.12
C ASN A 131 -0.92 -15.10 -16.20
N SER A 132 -0.15 -15.51 -15.20
CA SER A 132 -0.57 -16.48 -14.19
C SER A 132 -1.77 -15.94 -13.38
N VAL A 133 -1.75 -14.66 -13.02
CA VAL A 133 -2.86 -14.00 -12.32
C VAL A 133 -4.08 -13.90 -13.23
N MET A 134 -3.93 -13.44 -14.47
CA MET A 134 -5.04 -13.34 -15.44
C MET A 134 -5.75 -14.67 -15.68
N GLN A 135 -5.02 -15.78 -15.59
CA GLN A 135 -5.54 -17.14 -15.77
C GLN A 135 -6.08 -17.75 -14.45
N GLY A 136 -6.05 -17.02 -13.34
CA GLY A 136 -6.47 -17.54 -12.05
C GLY A 136 -5.58 -18.68 -11.50
N LYS A 137 -4.33 -18.79 -11.97
CA LYS A 137 -3.39 -19.85 -11.57
C LYS A 137 -2.60 -19.55 -10.31
N ILE A 138 -3.16 -18.73 -9.43
CA ILE A 138 -2.57 -18.39 -8.14
C ILE A 138 -3.55 -18.71 -7.02
N PRO A 139 -3.07 -19.01 -5.81
CA PRO A 139 -3.93 -19.26 -4.67
C PRO A 139 -4.83 -18.06 -4.36
N LEU A 140 -6.08 -18.31 -3.98
CA LEU A 140 -7.02 -17.28 -3.55
C LEU A 140 -6.46 -16.45 -2.38
N SER A 141 -5.77 -17.10 -1.44
CA SER A 141 -5.11 -16.45 -0.30
C SER A 141 -4.14 -15.33 -0.69
N ASP A 142 -3.56 -15.41 -1.89
CA ASP A 142 -2.58 -14.41 -2.36
C ASP A 142 -3.23 -13.09 -2.79
N VAL A 143 -4.53 -13.09 -3.06
CA VAL A 143 -5.31 -11.91 -3.46
C VAL A 143 -6.26 -11.41 -2.37
N LEU A 144 -6.44 -12.14 -1.29
CA LEU A 144 -7.20 -11.68 -0.14
C LEU A 144 -6.50 -10.51 0.55
N GLN A 145 -7.28 -9.52 0.93
CA GLN A 145 -6.82 -8.37 1.70
C GLN A 145 -7.39 -8.44 3.10
N ARG A 146 -6.61 -7.98 4.09
CA ARG A 146 -7.03 -7.95 5.49
C ARG A 146 -7.31 -6.52 5.93
N SER A 147 -8.39 -6.32 6.65
CA SER A 147 -8.73 -5.05 7.29
C SER A 147 -9.23 -5.28 8.71
N ARG A 148 -9.03 -4.28 9.58
CA ARG A 148 -9.63 -4.27 10.91
C ARG A 148 -10.96 -3.53 10.83
N TYR A 149 -11.98 -4.08 11.48
CA TYR A 149 -13.24 -3.37 11.71
C TYR A 149 -12.97 -2.11 12.53
N ARG A 150 -13.57 -1.02 12.11
CA ARG A 150 -13.55 0.27 12.83
C ARG A 150 -14.93 0.87 12.70
N GLU A 151 -15.65 0.91 13.78
CA GLU A 151 -17.04 1.42 13.86
C GLU A 151 -17.21 2.80 13.18
N SER A 152 -16.24 3.69 13.36
CA SER A 152 -16.26 5.02 12.75
C SER A 152 -16.34 5.04 11.22
N ARG A 153 -15.96 3.93 10.55
CA ARG A 153 -16.07 3.80 9.09
C ARG A 153 -17.48 3.43 8.62
N PHE A 154 -18.33 3.00 9.54
CA PHE A 154 -19.71 2.60 9.31
C PHE A 154 -20.70 3.62 9.88
N LYS A 155 -20.24 4.83 10.19
CA LYS A 155 -21.06 5.93 10.68
C LYS A 155 -21.12 7.06 9.66
N VAL A 156 -22.29 7.64 9.53
CA VAL A 156 -22.59 8.84 8.73
C VAL A 156 -23.34 9.85 9.57
N VAL A 157 -23.38 11.08 9.13
CA VAL A 157 -24.12 12.16 9.77
C VAL A 157 -25.32 12.51 8.88
N CYS A 158 -26.51 12.44 9.43
CA CYS A 158 -27.72 12.94 8.79
C CYS A 158 -27.80 14.46 8.96
N LYS A 159 -27.86 15.23 7.90
CA LYS A 159 -28.01 16.70 7.97
C LYS A 159 -29.35 17.11 8.55
N ASP A 160 -30.39 16.36 8.26
CA ASP A 160 -31.75 16.68 8.70
C ASP A 160 -31.91 16.49 10.22
N CYS A 161 -31.20 15.50 10.80
CA CYS A 161 -31.11 15.33 12.26
C CYS A 161 -30.14 16.35 12.92
N ASN A 162 -29.29 17.01 12.15
CA ASN A 162 -28.27 17.94 12.63
C ASN A 162 -28.38 19.32 11.93
N PRO A 163 -29.53 20.00 11.93
CA PRO A 163 -29.77 21.19 11.11
C PRO A 163 -28.90 22.39 11.43
N ASN A 164 -28.39 22.49 12.68
CA ASN A 164 -27.59 23.61 13.17
C ASN A 164 -26.09 23.29 13.29
N VAL A 165 -25.64 22.14 12.77
CA VAL A 165 -24.25 21.69 12.93
C VAL A 165 -23.40 22.24 11.79
N ARG A 166 -22.29 22.88 12.12
CA ARG A 166 -21.21 23.17 11.17
C ARG A 166 -20.36 21.91 10.99
N PHE A 167 -20.31 21.39 9.77
CA PHE A 167 -19.52 20.22 9.44
C PHE A 167 -18.03 20.59 9.35
N ASP A 168 -17.33 20.36 10.44
CA ASP A 168 -15.89 20.61 10.60
C ASP A 168 -15.26 19.44 11.37
N LYS A 169 -14.00 19.15 11.10
CA LYS A 169 -13.22 18.07 11.74
C LYS A 169 -13.14 18.14 13.27
N LYS A 170 -13.50 19.26 13.87
CA LYS A 170 -13.37 19.52 15.31
C LYS A 170 -14.67 19.40 16.10
N GLN A 171 -15.80 19.08 15.48
CA GLN A 171 -17.07 19.01 16.17
C GLN A 171 -17.33 17.59 16.71
N TRP A 172 -17.35 17.47 18.04
CA TRP A 172 -17.51 16.21 18.78
C TRP A 172 -18.98 15.87 19.09
N ASN A 173 -19.93 16.78 18.84
CA ASN A 173 -21.33 16.68 19.28
C ASN A 173 -22.30 16.42 18.13
N MET A 174 -21.87 15.75 17.06
CA MET A 174 -22.75 15.36 15.97
C MET A 174 -23.42 14.02 16.29
N GLN A 175 -24.73 13.98 16.15
CA GLN A 175 -25.47 12.72 16.15
C GLN A 175 -25.12 11.94 14.88
N THR A 176 -24.49 10.78 15.06
CA THR A 176 -24.11 9.88 13.97
C THR A 176 -25.10 8.73 13.87
N THR A 177 -25.37 8.30 12.65
CA THR A 177 -26.21 7.13 12.36
C THR A 177 -25.35 5.99 11.86
N SER A 178 -25.58 4.78 12.34
CA SER A 178 -24.96 3.59 11.79
C SER A 178 -25.43 3.32 10.37
N VAL A 179 -24.52 2.95 9.49
CA VAL A 179 -24.90 2.54 8.12
C VAL A 179 -25.71 1.24 8.15
N PHE A 180 -25.51 0.37 9.14
CA PHE A 180 -26.32 -0.83 9.33
C PHE A 180 -27.76 -0.50 9.70
N ASP A 181 -27.98 0.49 10.58
CA ASP A 181 -29.34 0.95 10.92
C ASP A 181 -30.07 1.48 9.67
N LEU A 182 -29.33 2.17 8.77
CA LEU A 182 -29.91 2.61 7.49
C LEU A 182 -30.28 1.43 6.58
N MET A 183 -29.53 0.32 6.63
CA MET A 183 -29.83 -0.89 5.88
C MET A 183 -31.02 -1.63 6.45
N ASP A 184 -31.08 -1.79 7.77
CA ASP A 184 -32.06 -2.65 8.46
C ASP A 184 -33.41 -1.94 8.62
N TYR A 185 -33.41 -0.66 8.94
CA TYR A 185 -34.61 0.12 9.24
C TYR A 185 -34.98 1.14 8.17
N GLY A 186 -34.07 1.43 7.26
CA GLY A 186 -34.32 2.36 6.15
C GLY A 186 -34.29 3.83 6.56
N GLY A 187 -33.74 4.22 7.70
CA GLY A 187 -33.70 5.59 8.17
C GLY A 187 -32.85 5.79 9.40
N CYS A 188 -32.82 7.02 9.91
CA CYS A 188 -32.23 7.34 11.21
C CYS A 188 -33.17 6.88 12.32
N ILE A 189 -32.61 6.49 13.46
CA ILE A 189 -33.37 6.15 14.65
C ILE A 189 -33.24 7.33 15.62
N ASP A 190 -34.35 7.86 16.10
CA ASP A 190 -34.37 8.91 17.15
C ASP A 190 -34.14 8.32 18.56
N ASP A 191 -34.01 9.18 19.57
CA ASP A 191 -33.80 8.75 20.94
C ASP A 191 -35.01 7.97 21.53
N ALA A 192 -36.17 8.07 20.91
CA ALA A 192 -37.39 7.34 21.27
C ALA A 192 -37.52 6.00 20.53
N GLY A 193 -36.59 5.68 19.60
CA GLY A 193 -36.61 4.47 18.79
C GLY A 193 -37.45 4.56 17.53
N ASN A 194 -37.95 5.74 17.11
CA ASN A 194 -38.71 5.89 15.89
C ASN A 194 -37.80 6.02 14.67
N VAL A 195 -38.20 5.40 13.57
CA VAL A 195 -37.47 5.47 12.29
C VAL A 195 -37.87 6.73 11.53
N MET A 196 -36.87 7.58 11.25
CA MET A 196 -37.01 8.79 10.46
C MET A 196 -36.37 8.59 9.08
N HIS A 197 -37.17 8.66 8.02
CA HIS A 197 -36.69 8.49 6.65
C HIS A 197 -36.07 9.78 6.12
N HIS A 198 -34.74 9.85 6.17
CA HIS A 198 -33.94 10.95 5.66
C HIS A 198 -32.97 10.45 4.58
N ASP A 199 -32.63 11.32 3.63
CA ASP A 199 -31.76 10.96 2.48
C ASP A 199 -30.47 11.79 2.44
N ASN A 200 -30.30 12.75 3.36
CA ASN A 200 -29.23 13.73 3.31
C ASN A 200 -28.06 13.37 4.25
N PHE A 201 -27.24 12.40 3.83
CA PHE A 201 -26.12 11.90 4.62
C PHE A 201 -24.79 12.46 4.16
N VAL A 202 -23.94 12.82 5.14
CA VAL A 202 -22.58 13.31 4.94
C VAL A 202 -21.62 12.66 5.90
N THR A 203 -20.30 12.77 5.62
CA THR A 203 -19.27 12.48 6.62
C THR A 203 -19.24 13.55 7.70
N VAL A 204 -18.55 13.31 8.81
CA VAL A 204 -18.32 14.32 9.85
C VAL A 204 -17.67 15.61 9.31
N GLU A 205 -17.05 15.55 8.13
CA GLU A 205 -16.45 16.70 7.43
C GLU A 205 -17.42 17.38 6.44
N GLY A 206 -18.67 16.94 6.38
CA GLY A 206 -19.68 17.48 5.45
C GLY A 206 -19.54 17.05 4.00
N LYS A 207 -18.72 16.04 3.72
CA LYS A 207 -18.52 15.50 2.37
C LYS A 207 -19.51 14.38 2.08
N ARG A 208 -19.77 14.14 0.79
CA ARG A 208 -20.53 12.96 0.36
C ARG A 208 -19.81 11.70 0.85
N PRO A 209 -20.51 10.78 1.56
CA PRO A 209 -19.87 9.57 2.07
C PRO A 209 -19.47 8.64 0.92
N THR A 210 -18.27 8.06 1.04
CA THR A 210 -17.80 7.01 0.13
C THR A 210 -17.28 5.85 0.97
N PHE A 211 -17.65 4.65 0.62
CA PHE A 211 -17.20 3.46 1.32
C PHE A 211 -15.88 2.96 0.73
N ALA A 212 -14.92 2.66 1.62
CA ALA A 212 -13.71 1.97 1.21
C ALA A 212 -14.04 0.50 0.85
N SER A 213 -13.21 -0.11 0.01
CA SER A 213 -13.40 -1.47 -0.53
C SER A 213 -13.81 -2.51 0.51
N GLY A 214 -13.09 -2.56 1.65
CA GLY A 214 -13.44 -3.51 2.72
C GLY A 214 -14.76 -3.16 3.42
N VAL A 215 -15.12 -1.88 3.53
CA VAL A 215 -16.43 -1.44 4.09
C VAL A 215 -17.55 -1.86 3.18
N GLU A 216 -17.44 -1.65 1.87
CA GLU A 216 -18.43 -2.11 0.87
C GLU A 216 -18.68 -3.62 1.01
N GLY A 217 -17.59 -4.40 1.11
CA GLY A 217 -17.71 -5.84 1.29
C GLY A 217 -18.43 -6.25 2.58
N VAL A 218 -18.23 -5.52 3.69
CA VAL A 218 -18.93 -5.79 4.96
C VAL A 218 -20.42 -5.45 4.84
N LEU A 219 -20.78 -4.35 4.19
CA LEU A 219 -22.18 -3.98 3.97
C LEU A 219 -22.92 -5.01 3.10
N PHE A 220 -22.26 -5.47 2.05
CA PHE A 220 -22.82 -6.56 1.24
C PHE A 220 -23.02 -7.84 2.04
N SER A 221 -22.03 -8.24 2.85
CA SER A 221 -22.14 -9.43 3.70
C SER A 221 -23.27 -9.31 4.72
N HIS A 222 -23.44 -8.13 5.33
CA HIS A 222 -24.57 -7.85 6.23
C HIS A 222 -25.92 -8.01 5.51
N ALA A 223 -26.06 -7.46 4.30
CA ALA A 223 -27.26 -7.59 3.48
C ALA A 223 -27.61 -9.05 3.12
N GLN A 224 -26.62 -9.93 3.07
CA GLN A 224 -26.78 -11.37 2.86
C GLN A 224 -27.09 -12.14 4.15
N GLY A 225 -27.27 -11.44 5.28
CA GLY A 225 -27.49 -12.07 6.58
C GLY A 225 -26.25 -12.76 7.16
N TYR A 226 -25.06 -12.38 6.67
CA TYR A 226 -23.81 -12.90 7.21
C TYR A 226 -23.57 -12.37 8.61
N GLU A 227 -22.96 -13.20 9.47
CA GLU A 227 -22.70 -12.86 10.85
C GLU A 227 -21.91 -11.54 10.97
N LYS A 228 -22.25 -10.73 11.97
CA LYS A 228 -21.67 -9.39 12.17
C LYS A 228 -20.16 -9.45 12.33
N ILE A 229 -19.47 -8.73 11.47
CA ILE A 229 -18.02 -8.58 11.50
C ILE A 229 -17.65 -7.51 12.54
N GLU A 230 -17.01 -7.91 13.64
CA GLU A 230 -16.66 -7.02 14.75
C GLU A 230 -15.15 -6.79 14.94
N ASP A 231 -14.31 -7.61 14.30
CA ASP A 231 -12.85 -7.52 14.42
C ASP A 231 -12.16 -7.49 13.04
N THR A 232 -11.12 -8.24 12.89
CA THR A 232 -10.38 -8.35 11.64
C THR A 232 -11.14 -9.23 10.65
N TYR A 233 -11.23 -8.77 9.42
CA TYR A 233 -11.87 -9.48 8.32
C TYR A 233 -11.01 -9.49 7.07
N LEU A 234 -11.30 -10.44 6.19
CA LEU A 234 -10.75 -10.53 4.85
C LEU A 234 -11.74 -9.92 3.86
N TYR A 235 -11.23 -9.35 2.78
CA TYR A 235 -12.07 -8.91 1.68
C TYR A 235 -11.42 -9.21 0.32
N LEU A 236 -12.28 -9.46 -0.65
CA LEU A 236 -11.94 -9.86 -2.01
C LEU A 236 -12.63 -8.92 -2.99
N ARG A 237 -11.91 -8.45 -4.00
CA ARG A 237 -12.54 -7.85 -5.16
C ARG A 237 -13.08 -8.95 -6.06
N VAL A 238 -14.37 -8.87 -6.36
CA VAL A 238 -15.09 -9.90 -7.13
C VAL A 238 -15.48 -9.37 -8.50
N LYS A 239 -15.65 -10.29 -9.44
CA LYS A 239 -16.17 -10.04 -10.77
C LYS A 239 -17.45 -10.84 -10.97
N ASP A 240 -18.40 -10.23 -11.68
CA ASP A 240 -19.65 -10.87 -12.11
C ASP A 240 -20.47 -11.46 -10.95
N CYS A 241 -20.49 -10.78 -9.78
CA CYS A 241 -21.37 -11.13 -8.68
C CYS A 241 -22.83 -10.99 -9.14
N ARG A 242 -23.61 -12.06 -8.96
CA ARG A 242 -25.04 -12.07 -9.37
C ARG A 242 -25.95 -11.47 -8.31
N ASP A 243 -25.51 -11.49 -7.06
CA ASP A 243 -26.30 -10.95 -5.96
C ASP A 243 -26.22 -9.44 -5.93
N THR A 244 -27.33 -8.83 -5.55
CA THR A 244 -27.43 -7.39 -5.35
C THR A 244 -27.78 -7.09 -3.90
N TYR A 245 -27.46 -5.89 -3.45
CA TYR A 245 -27.90 -5.38 -2.16
C TYR A 245 -28.40 -3.94 -2.27
N LEU A 246 -29.29 -3.55 -1.37
CA LEU A 246 -29.77 -2.18 -1.29
C LEU A 246 -28.69 -1.29 -0.69
N HIS A 247 -28.12 -0.40 -1.50
CA HIS A 247 -27.07 0.51 -1.03
C HIS A 247 -27.64 1.51 -0.02
N PRO A 248 -27.06 1.62 1.18
CA PRO A 248 -27.70 2.34 2.30
C PRO A 248 -27.91 3.83 2.07
N LEU A 249 -27.09 4.48 1.23
CA LEU A 249 -27.11 5.93 1.05
C LEU A 249 -27.93 6.40 -0.16
N ASN A 250 -27.96 5.64 -1.25
CA ASN A 250 -28.68 6.02 -2.47
C ASN A 250 -29.95 5.20 -2.71
N ARG A 251 -30.20 4.21 -1.87
CA ARG A 251 -31.37 3.34 -1.91
C ARG A 251 -31.59 2.64 -3.26
N GLN A 252 -30.50 2.35 -3.96
CA GLN A 252 -30.54 1.61 -5.23
C GLN A 252 -29.96 0.22 -5.04
N PHE A 253 -30.55 -0.77 -5.68
CA PHE A 253 -29.94 -2.09 -5.78
C PHE A 253 -28.67 -2.00 -6.62
N THR A 254 -27.58 -2.51 -6.05
CA THR A 254 -26.27 -2.51 -6.69
C THR A 254 -25.58 -3.86 -6.50
N THR A 255 -24.76 -4.25 -7.46
CA THR A 255 -23.87 -5.39 -7.33
C THR A 255 -22.63 -4.96 -6.57
N PRO A 256 -22.09 -5.78 -5.64
CA PRO A 256 -20.87 -5.44 -4.93
C PRO A 256 -19.65 -5.60 -5.84
N ASN A 257 -18.67 -4.70 -5.69
CA ASN A 257 -17.33 -4.91 -6.22
C ASN A 257 -16.45 -5.70 -5.23
N TYR A 258 -16.83 -5.73 -3.96
CA TYR A 258 -16.09 -6.37 -2.89
C TYR A 258 -17.00 -7.21 -2.00
N VAL A 259 -16.45 -8.33 -1.54
CA VAL A 259 -17.08 -9.22 -0.56
C VAL A 259 -16.17 -9.34 0.64
N SER A 260 -16.72 -9.38 1.85
CA SER A 260 -15.96 -9.59 3.09
C SER A 260 -16.40 -10.86 3.81
N ARG A 261 -15.43 -11.59 4.38
CA ARG A 261 -15.64 -12.82 5.16
C ARG A 261 -14.62 -12.87 6.30
N LEU A 262 -14.84 -13.77 7.25
CA LEU A 262 -13.91 -13.98 8.37
C LEU A 262 -12.76 -14.91 7.99
N THR A 263 -13.01 -15.90 7.16
CA THR A 263 -12.02 -16.90 6.74
C THR A 263 -11.87 -16.96 5.22
N ALA A 264 -10.79 -17.55 4.73
CA ALA A 264 -10.51 -17.65 3.30
C ALA A 264 -11.43 -18.66 2.58
N GLU A 265 -11.87 -19.69 3.28
CA GLU A 265 -12.71 -20.77 2.77
C GLU A 265 -14.11 -20.27 2.38
N GLU A 266 -14.59 -19.26 3.07
CA GLU A 266 -15.92 -18.66 2.86
C GLU A 266 -16.06 -17.84 1.57
N PHE A 267 -14.97 -17.69 0.81
CA PHE A 267 -14.99 -17.03 -0.51
C PHE A 267 -15.21 -18.00 -1.68
N GLY A 268 -15.39 -19.31 -1.43
CA GLY A 268 -15.43 -20.33 -2.49
C GLY A 268 -16.42 -20.08 -3.61
N ASP A 269 -17.54 -19.41 -3.33
CA ASP A 269 -18.61 -19.12 -4.29
C ASP A 269 -18.36 -17.83 -5.12
N PHE A 270 -17.29 -17.10 -4.83
CA PHE A 270 -17.02 -15.82 -5.48
C PHE A 270 -15.87 -15.92 -6.46
N THR A 271 -16.07 -15.37 -7.65
CA THR A 271 -15.02 -15.26 -8.66
C THR A 271 -14.18 -13.99 -8.43
N PRO A 272 -12.85 -14.11 -8.17
CA PRO A 272 -11.98 -12.95 -8.04
C PRO A 272 -11.92 -12.14 -9.35
N ASP A 273 -11.80 -10.83 -9.24
CA ASP A 273 -11.49 -9.95 -10.38
C ASP A 273 -10.00 -10.09 -10.75
N TRP A 274 -9.69 -11.17 -11.44
CA TRP A 274 -8.31 -11.49 -11.84
C TRP A 274 -7.64 -10.38 -12.63
N SER A 275 -8.41 -9.66 -13.46
CA SER A 275 -7.88 -8.53 -14.23
C SER A 275 -7.42 -7.39 -13.32
N HIS A 276 -8.18 -7.07 -12.28
CA HIS A 276 -7.79 -6.09 -11.28
C HIS A 276 -6.51 -6.50 -10.54
N TYR A 277 -6.40 -7.78 -10.18
CA TYR A 277 -5.22 -8.27 -9.46
C TYR A 277 -3.99 -8.35 -10.36
N ALA A 278 -4.14 -8.70 -11.64
CA ALA A 278 -3.06 -8.64 -12.61
C ALA A 278 -2.54 -7.21 -12.81
N GLU A 279 -3.43 -6.22 -12.92
CA GLU A 279 -3.02 -4.81 -12.96
C GLU A 279 -2.25 -4.37 -11.69
N SER A 280 -2.49 -5.01 -10.55
CA SER A 280 -1.72 -4.74 -9.34
C SER A 280 -0.25 -5.16 -9.47
N VAL A 281 0.06 -6.20 -10.25
CA VAL A 281 1.43 -6.64 -10.58
C VAL A 281 2.18 -5.50 -11.27
N VAL A 282 1.58 -4.93 -12.32
CA VAL A 282 2.14 -3.80 -13.07
C VAL A 282 2.39 -2.59 -12.16
N LYS A 283 1.39 -2.20 -11.37
CA LYS A 283 1.48 -1.06 -10.44
C LYS A 283 2.59 -1.21 -9.40
N LYS A 284 2.98 -2.44 -9.03
CA LYS A 284 4.04 -2.67 -8.05
C LYS A 284 5.44 -2.54 -8.65
N ALA A 285 5.58 -2.78 -9.95
CA ALA A 285 6.82 -2.55 -10.69
C ALA A 285 7.04 -1.06 -11.08
N GLU A 286 5.95 -0.29 -11.24
CA GLU A 286 5.99 1.08 -11.75
C GLU A 286 7.05 2.00 -11.09
N PRO A 287 7.27 2.00 -9.75
CA PRO A 287 8.27 2.87 -9.14
C PRO A 287 9.69 2.61 -9.62
N ILE A 288 10.03 1.35 -9.93
CA ILE A 288 11.35 0.95 -10.40
C ILE A 288 11.49 1.28 -11.87
N PHE A 289 10.49 0.93 -12.69
CA PHE A 289 10.47 1.26 -14.12
C PHE A 289 10.63 2.78 -14.33
N ARG A 290 9.93 3.58 -13.52
CA ARG A 290 10.09 5.04 -13.56
C ARG A 290 11.50 5.51 -13.16
N ALA A 291 12.12 4.89 -12.16
CA ALA A 291 13.47 5.24 -11.71
C ALA A 291 14.53 4.92 -12.78
N MET A 292 14.34 3.81 -13.50
CA MET A 292 15.24 3.33 -14.55
C MET A 292 14.95 3.89 -15.94
N GLY A 293 13.79 4.56 -16.12
CA GLY A 293 13.36 5.04 -17.44
C GLY A 293 12.85 3.93 -18.37
N TRP A 294 12.47 2.78 -17.82
CA TRP A 294 11.96 1.63 -18.57
C TRP A 294 10.48 1.78 -18.94
N ASP A 295 10.08 1.15 -20.06
CA ASP A 295 8.68 1.21 -20.50
C ASP A 295 7.80 0.14 -19.80
N ILE A 296 6.95 0.60 -18.88
CA ILE A 296 6.02 -0.26 -18.13
C ILE A 296 4.99 -1.00 -19.04
N LYS A 297 4.74 -0.53 -20.25
CA LYS A 297 3.78 -1.15 -21.17
C LYS A 297 4.24 -2.51 -21.67
N GLN A 298 5.51 -2.83 -21.57
CA GLN A 298 6.06 -4.14 -21.92
C GLN A 298 5.49 -5.28 -21.05
N ILE A 299 5.01 -4.99 -19.83
CA ILE A 299 4.46 -5.99 -18.88
C ILE A 299 3.06 -6.46 -19.29
N ARG A 300 2.48 -6.19 -20.34
CA ARG A 300 1.13 -6.67 -20.74
C ARG A 300 1.16 -7.38 -22.06
N LYS A 301 2.34 -7.54 -22.65
CA LYS A 301 2.47 -8.24 -23.92
C LYS A 301 2.25 -9.73 -23.68
N ASP A 302 1.26 -10.27 -24.36
CA ASP A 302 1.13 -11.71 -24.46
C ASP A 302 2.35 -12.24 -25.24
N THR A 303 3.28 -12.86 -24.53
CA THR A 303 4.49 -13.45 -25.11
C THR A 303 4.19 -14.58 -26.08
N ARG A 304 2.92 -14.99 -26.23
CA ARG A 304 2.45 -15.93 -27.24
C ARG A 304 2.03 -15.25 -28.56
N GLN A 305 1.81 -13.96 -28.55
CA GLN A 305 1.64 -13.21 -29.80
C GLN A 305 3.02 -12.97 -30.40
N LYS A 306 3.41 -13.85 -31.34
CA LYS A 306 4.52 -13.56 -32.22
C LYS A 306 4.21 -12.28 -32.99
N THR A 307 5.16 -11.38 -33.07
CA THR A 307 5.06 -10.19 -33.91
C THR A 307 4.91 -10.67 -35.37
N LEU A 308 4.23 -9.89 -36.22
CA LEU A 308 4.10 -10.21 -37.64
C LEU A 308 5.47 -10.46 -38.32
N GLU A 309 6.52 -9.84 -37.79
CA GLU A 309 7.91 -10.03 -38.23
C GLU A 309 8.47 -11.42 -37.92
N GLU A 310 7.94 -12.15 -36.94
CA GLU A 310 8.33 -13.53 -36.63
C GLU A 310 7.59 -14.58 -37.47
N TRP A 311 6.65 -14.15 -38.31
CA TRP A 311 5.89 -15.00 -39.25
C TRP A 311 6.39 -14.92 -40.68
N PHE A 312 7.29 -13.99 -40.97
CA PHE A 312 7.95 -13.79 -42.26
C PHE A 312 9.46 -13.86 -42.11
#